data_a51cc5dde8b0674ec2434a977a0aeb3d
#
_entry.id   a51cc5dde8b0674ec2434a977a0aeb3d
#
_cell.length_a   1.000
_cell.length_b   1.000
_cell.length_c   1.000
_cell.angle_alpha   90.00
_cell.angle_beta   90.00
_cell.angle_gamma   90.00
#
_symmetry.space_group_name_H-M   'P 1'
#
loop_
_entity.id
_entity.type
_entity.pdbx_description
1 polymer ?
#
loop_
_entity_poly.entity_id
_entity_poly.type
_entity_poly.pdbx_seq_one_letter_code
_entity_poly.pdbx_strand_id
1 'polypeptide(L)'
;MSQNFFKLLQIPEAFVIDIETLHQNYQSIQKEIHPDRFASFNQEAKMESVKKTAQVNDAYQTLKSPIRRAEYLLELHGLNLHDEKYTAVPQDFLMQQMEWREELETHKDNKSYLEKLAHDIAIKKDEMINLLPRYFEKKEMLPEAIKITRELNFIEKMEQHIHDALIEIH
;
A
#
# COMPACT_ATOMS: atom_id res chain seq x y z
N MET A 1 9.21 9.53 18.89
CA MET A 1 7.99 9.84 18.08
C MET A 1 8.27 9.57 16.63
N SER A 2 7.46 8.72 16.00
CA SER A 2 7.54 8.56 14.55
C SER A 2 6.99 9.82 13.90
N GLN A 3 7.72 10.36 12.93
CA GLN A 3 7.32 11.54 12.20
C GLN A 3 6.17 11.21 11.24
N ASN A 4 5.13 12.05 11.17
CA ASN A 4 4.01 11.87 10.26
C ASN A 4 4.50 11.96 8.80
N PHE A 5 4.23 10.93 8.01
CA PHE A 5 4.71 10.83 6.62
C PHE A 5 4.14 11.93 5.71
N PHE A 6 2.89 12.32 5.94
CA PHE A 6 2.29 13.42 5.16
C PHE A 6 3.01 14.73 5.41
N LYS A 7 3.34 15.02 6.67
CA LYS A 7 4.12 16.21 7.03
C LYS A 7 5.53 16.14 6.48
N LEU A 8 6.15 14.97 6.56
CA LEU A 8 7.52 14.77 6.07
C LEU A 8 7.61 15.04 4.57
N LEU A 9 6.60 14.66 3.79
CA LEU A 9 6.54 14.86 2.35
C LEU A 9 5.75 16.13 1.94
N GLN A 10 5.35 16.94 2.93
CA GLN A 10 4.73 18.25 2.71
C GLN A 10 3.44 18.18 1.87
N ILE A 11 2.61 17.17 2.15
CA ILE A 11 1.28 17.06 1.55
C ILE A 11 0.21 17.00 2.64
N PRO A 12 -1.05 17.39 2.32
CA PRO A 12 -2.15 17.28 3.27
C PRO A 12 -2.42 15.84 3.67
N GLU A 13 -2.77 15.62 4.93
CA GLU A 13 -3.15 14.31 5.46
C GLU A 13 -4.54 13.92 4.94
N ALA A 14 -4.59 13.05 3.95
CA ALA A 14 -5.82 12.58 3.33
C ALA A 14 -5.59 11.27 2.58
N PHE A 15 -6.64 10.52 2.34
CA PHE A 15 -6.54 9.34 1.47
C PHE A 15 -6.37 9.75 0.00
N VAL A 16 -7.16 10.72 -0.47
CA VAL A 16 -7.03 11.26 -1.83
C VAL A 16 -5.89 12.27 -1.84
N ILE A 17 -4.84 11.97 -2.56
CA ILE A 17 -3.65 12.82 -2.67
C ILE A 17 -3.31 13.05 -4.14
N ASP A 18 -2.58 14.12 -4.41
CA ASP A 18 -1.99 14.38 -5.72
C ASP A 18 -0.65 13.62 -5.81
N ILE A 19 -0.64 12.53 -6.56
CA ILE A 19 0.54 11.66 -6.72
C ILE A 19 1.71 12.43 -7.36
N GLU A 20 1.43 13.33 -8.29
CA GLU A 20 2.46 14.13 -8.93
C GLU A 20 3.14 15.08 -7.94
N THR A 21 2.35 15.75 -7.12
CA THR A 21 2.87 16.60 -6.03
C THR A 21 3.71 15.79 -5.04
N LEU A 22 3.23 14.60 -4.65
CA LEU A 22 3.97 13.69 -3.79
C LEU A 22 5.34 13.36 -4.39
N HIS A 23 5.36 13.00 -5.66
CA HIS A 23 6.60 12.66 -6.37
C HIS A 23 7.57 13.83 -6.46
N GLN A 24 7.07 15.02 -6.82
CA GLN A 24 7.88 16.24 -6.90
C GLN A 24 8.48 16.61 -5.55
N ASN A 25 7.68 16.56 -4.49
CA ASN A 25 8.14 16.85 -3.13
C ASN A 25 9.21 15.84 -2.68
N TYR A 26 8.98 14.56 -2.97
CA TYR A 26 9.95 13.51 -2.67
C TYR A 26 11.29 13.78 -3.35
N GLN A 27 11.27 14.09 -4.64
CA GLN A 27 12.51 14.38 -5.40
C GLN A 27 13.24 15.60 -4.85
N SER A 28 12.52 16.67 -4.53
CA SER A 28 13.11 17.89 -3.96
C SER A 28 13.76 17.63 -2.61
N ILE A 29 13.06 16.93 -1.72
CA ILE A 29 13.57 16.60 -0.39
C ILE A 29 14.78 15.67 -0.51
N GLN A 30 14.73 14.68 -1.38
CA GLN A 30 15.82 13.73 -1.59
C GLN A 30 17.10 14.43 -2.03
N LYS A 31 17.01 15.43 -2.92
CA LYS A 31 18.15 16.24 -3.34
C LYS A 31 18.78 17.01 -2.18
N GLU A 32 17.96 17.53 -1.27
CA GLU A 32 18.45 18.30 -0.12
C GLU A 32 19.17 17.45 0.91
N ILE A 33 18.70 16.20 1.13
CA ILE A 33 19.19 15.33 2.20
C ILE A 33 20.13 14.23 1.72
N HIS A 34 20.42 14.12 0.43
CA HIS A 34 21.21 13.03 -0.12
C HIS A 34 22.58 12.93 0.57
N PRO A 35 23.03 11.73 0.97
CA PRO A 35 24.31 11.56 1.67
C PRO A 35 25.51 12.14 0.95
N ASP A 36 25.52 12.17 -0.37
CA ASP A 36 26.62 12.74 -1.17
C ASP A 36 26.83 14.24 -0.90
N ARG A 37 25.79 14.96 -0.52
CA ARG A 37 25.90 16.38 -0.15
C ARG A 37 26.69 16.58 1.15
N PHE A 38 26.78 15.55 1.97
CA PHE A 38 27.41 15.57 3.29
C PHE A 38 28.76 14.83 3.30
N ALA A 39 29.28 14.49 2.13
CA ALA A 39 30.53 13.75 1.99
C ALA A 39 31.73 14.42 2.66
N SER A 40 31.74 15.77 2.69
CA SER A 40 32.79 16.58 3.33
C SER A 40 32.49 16.94 4.80
N PHE A 41 31.29 16.56 5.29
CA PHE A 41 30.91 16.81 6.69
C PHE A 41 31.40 15.70 7.60
N ASN A 42 31.21 15.90 8.93
CA ASN A 42 31.60 14.90 9.91
C ASN A 42 30.73 13.63 9.80
N GLN A 43 31.16 12.58 10.48
CA GLN A 43 30.50 11.26 10.47
C GLN A 43 29.07 11.34 10.98
N GLU A 44 28.82 12.17 11.99
CA GLU A 44 27.50 12.35 12.59
C GLU A 44 26.51 12.95 11.58
N ALA A 45 26.91 13.99 10.82
CA ALA A 45 26.08 14.60 9.79
C ALA A 45 25.75 13.61 8.65
N LYS A 46 26.73 12.79 8.26
CA LYS A 46 26.51 11.72 7.26
C LYS A 46 25.50 10.70 7.74
N MET A 47 25.60 10.25 8.99
CA MET A 47 24.67 9.27 9.57
C MET A 47 23.25 9.83 9.66
N GLU A 48 23.10 11.10 10.05
CA GLU A 48 21.81 11.77 10.08
C GLU A 48 21.17 11.82 8.67
N SER A 49 21.97 12.15 7.66
CA SER A 49 21.54 12.17 6.26
C SER A 49 21.04 10.78 5.80
N VAL A 50 21.77 9.73 6.13
CA VAL A 50 21.38 8.36 5.79
C VAL A 50 20.06 7.97 6.45
N LYS A 51 19.90 8.28 7.74
CA LYS A 51 18.65 8.01 8.48
C LYS A 51 17.47 8.76 7.87
N LYS A 52 17.65 10.03 7.58
CA LYS A 52 16.59 10.87 7.01
C LYS A 52 16.21 10.40 5.62
N THR A 53 17.19 10.00 4.81
CA THR A 53 16.94 9.42 3.49
C THR A 53 16.07 8.16 3.60
N ALA A 54 16.38 7.27 4.54
CA ALA A 54 15.60 6.05 4.78
C ALA A 54 14.17 6.38 5.19
N GLN A 55 13.96 7.35 6.07
CA GLN A 55 12.63 7.80 6.52
C GLN A 55 11.81 8.38 5.36
N VAL A 56 12.41 9.22 4.55
CA VAL A 56 11.76 9.86 3.40
C VAL A 56 11.40 8.80 2.35
N ASN A 57 12.28 7.84 2.10
CA ASN A 57 11.99 6.74 1.17
C ASN A 57 10.83 5.88 1.66
N ASP A 58 10.80 5.54 2.94
CA ASP A 58 9.71 4.77 3.54
C ASP A 58 8.37 5.53 3.46
N ALA A 59 8.39 6.82 3.80
CA ALA A 59 7.22 7.68 3.70
C ALA A 59 6.68 7.73 2.25
N TYR A 60 7.57 7.90 1.29
CA TYR A 60 7.19 7.94 -0.13
C TYR A 60 6.57 6.62 -0.60
N GLN A 61 7.21 5.49 -0.30
CA GLN A 61 6.70 4.17 -0.69
C GLN A 61 5.36 3.87 -0.02
N THR A 62 5.17 4.28 1.22
CA THR A 62 3.91 4.11 1.93
C THR A 62 2.79 4.95 1.31
N LEU A 63 3.03 6.24 1.10
CA LEU A 63 2.00 7.15 0.59
C LEU A 63 1.71 6.96 -0.89
N LYS A 64 2.66 6.47 -1.65
CA LYS A 64 2.50 6.18 -3.09
C LYS A 64 1.49 5.07 -3.35
N SER A 65 1.44 4.05 -2.49
CA SER A 65 0.51 2.93 -2.62
C SER A 65 -0.84 3.28 -1.98
N PRO A 66 -1.97 3.18 -2.71
CA PRO A 66 -3.29 3.43 -2.11
C PRO A 66 -3.58 2.54 -0.91
N ILE A 67 -3.22 1.26 -0.97
CA ILE A 67 -3.47 0.31 0.11
C ILE A 67 -2.61 0.63 1.33
N ARG A 68 -1.31 0.84 1.15
CA ARG A 68 -0.40 1.21 2.24
C ARG A 68 -0.75 2.57 2.84
N ARG A 69 -1.18 3.51 2.00
CA ARG A 69 -1.67 4.82 2.46
C ARG A 69 -2.91 4.67 3.32
N ALA A 70 -3.86 3.81 2.92
CA ALA A 70 -5.04 3.52 3.73
C ALA A 70 -4.66 2.92 5.09
N GLU A 71 -3.78 1.93 5.12
CA GLU A 71 -3.27 1.34 6.36
C GLU A 71 -2.64 2.39 7.27
N TYR A 72 -1.79 3.23 6.71
CA TYR A 72 -1.10 4.29 7.45
C TYR A 72 -2.08 5.31 8.03
N LEU A 73 -3.07 5.74 7.24
CA LEU A 73 -4.12 6.65 7.73
C LEU A 73 -4.91 6.03 8.89
N LEU A 74 -5.24 4.75 8.79
CA LEU A 74 -5.94 4.05 9.88
C LEU A 74 -5.08 4.00 11.15
N GLU A 75 -3.79 3.76 11.03
CA GLU A 75 -2.84 3.82 12.16
C GLU A 75 -2.82 5.22 12.79
N LEU A 76 -2.81 6.28 11.97
CA LEU A 76 -2.86 7.66 12.47
C LEU A 76 -4.14 7.96 13.24
N HIS A 77 -5.23 7.28 12.91
CA HIS A 77 -6.50 7.35 13.65
C HIS A 77 -6.53 6.43 14.88
N GLY A 78 -5.42 5.76 15.20
CA GLY A 78 -5.33 4.85 16.34
C GLY A 78 -5.99 3.49 16.10
N LEU A 79 -6.23 3.12 14.84
CA LEU A 79 -6.91 1.88 14.48
C LEU A 79 -5.88 0.86 13.95
N ASN A 80 -5.94 -0.36 14.50
CA ASN A 80 -5.05 -1.43 14.07
C ASN A 80 -5.83 -2.45 13.24
N LEU A 81 -5.40 -2.69 12.00
CA LEU A 81 -5.99 -3.68 11.10
C LEU A 81 -5.96 -5.10 11.65
N HIS A 82 -5.02 -5.40 12.54
CA HIS A 82 -4.84 -6.72 13.14
C HIS A 82 -5.59 -6.90 14.45
N ASP A 83 -6.37 -5.91 14.88
CA ASP A 83 -7.20 -6.01 16.08
C ASP A 83 -8.27 -7.08 15.89
N GLU A 84 -8.41 -7.98 16.87
CA GLU A 84 -9.35 -9.11 16.81
C GLU A 84 -10.80 -8.69 16.52
N LYS A 85 -11.22 -7.52 16.99
CA LYS A 85 -12.58 -7.01 16.74
C LYS A 85 -12.87 -6.74 15.26
N TYR A 86 -11.84 -6.64 14.41
CA TYR A 86 -11.97 -6.43 12.96
C TYR A 86 -11.65 -7.68 12.14
N THR A 87 -11.47 -8.84 12.78
CA THR A 87 -11.04 -10.08 12.10
C THR A 87 -12.13 -10.79 11.33
N ALA A 88 -13.39 -10.41 11.52
CA ALA A 88 -14.50 -11.02 10.78
C ALA A 88 -14.33 -10.74 9.28
N VAL A 89 -14.20 -11.80 8.51
CA VAL A 89 -14.15 -11.74 7.04
C VAL A 89 -15.55 -12.05 6.50
N PRO A 90 -16.13 -11.21 5.63
CA PRO A 90 -17.41 -11.52 5.02
C PRO A 90 -17.35 -12.86 4.29
N GLN A 91 -18.42 -13.65 4.43
CA GLN A 91 -18.49 -14.98 3.83
C GLN A 91 -18.30 -14.93 2.30
N ASP A 92 -18.90 -13.94 1.65
CA ASP A 92 -18.80 -13.76 0.20
C ASP A 92 -17.35 -13.54 -0.25
N PHE A 93 -16.60 -12.76 0.51
CA PHE A 93 -15.19 -12.49 0.20
C PHE A 93 -14.33 -13.73 0.44
N LEU A 94 -14.62 -14.50 1.51
CA LEU A 94 -13.92 -15.73 1.79
C LEU A 94 -14.14 -16.75 0.65
N MET A 95 -15.38 -16.88 0.17
CA MET A 95 -15.72 -17.75 -0.96
C MET A 95 -14.97 -17.30 -2.23
N GLN A 96 -14.93 -16.01 -2.51
CA GLN A 96 -14.20 -15.47 -3.65
C GLN A 96 -12.70 -15.79 -3.59
N GLN A 97 -12.09 -15.69 -2.41
CA GLN A 97 -10.69 -16.08 -2.23
C GLN A 97 -10.47 -17.57 -2.51
N MET A 98 -11.37 -18.41 -2.04
CA MET A 98 -11.29 -19.86 -2.28
C MET A 98 -11.39 -20.17 -3.78
N GLU A 99 -12.31 -19.53 -4.49
CA GLU A 99 -12.45 -19.67 -5.94
C GLU A 99 -11.15 -19.27 -6.67
N TRP A 100 -10.60 -18.11 -6.35
CA TRP A 100 -9.36 -17.66 -6.98
C TRP A 100 -8.18 -18.60 -6.72
N ARG A 101 -8.08 -19.16 -5.52
CA ARG A 101 -7.04 -20.14 -5.20
C ARG A 101 -7.21 -21.43 -6.00
N GLU A 102 -8.43 -21.89 -6.12
CA GLU A 102 -8.76 -23.09 -6.90
C GLU A 102 -8.47 -22.87 -8.39
N GLU A 103 -8.85 -21.72 -8.93
CA GLU A 103 -8.55 -21.33 -10.31
C GLU A 103 -7.05 -21.28 -10.58
N LEU A 104 -6.30 -20.65 -9.67
CA LEU A 104 -4.84 -20.58 -9.77
C LEU A 104 -4.21 -21.98 -9.78
N GLU A 105 -4.60 -22.83 -8.84
CA GLU A 105 -4.03 -24.19 -8.74
C GLU A 105 -4.40 -25.05 -9.95
N THR A 106 -5.64 -24.96 -10.41
CA THR A 106 -6.13 -25.73 -11.56
C THR A 106 -5.45 -25.32 -12.86
N HIS A 107 -5.13 -24.02 -13.01
CA HIS A 107 -4.63 -23.46 -14.26
C HIS A 107 -3.19 -22.93 -14.15
N LYS A 108 -2.42 -23.39 -13.18
CA LYS A 108 -1.07 -22.87 -12.88
C LYS A 108 -0.11 -22.93 -14.06
N ASP A 109 -0.31 -23.84 -15.00
CA ASP A 109 0.53 -24.00 -16.19
C ASP A 109 -0.08 -23.33 -17.44
N ASN A 110 -1.20 -22.64 -17.29
CA ASN A 110 -1.90 -22.00 -18.40
C ASN A 110 -1.72 -20.48 -18.33
N LYS A 111 -0.71 -19.99 -19.04
CA LYS A 111 -0.35 -18.57 -19.08
C LYS A 111 -1.54 -17.66 -19.42
N SER A 112 -2.26 -17.99 -20.50
CA SER A 112 -3.40 -17.16 -20.95
C SER A 112 -4.50 -17.07 -19.92
N TYR A 113 -4.79 -18.18 -19.21
CA TYR A 113 -5.78 -18.21 -18.16
C TYR A 113 -5.34 -17.33 -16.97
N LEU A 114 -4.08 -17.47 -16.54
CA LEU A 114 -3.54 -16.70 -15.40
C LEU A 114 -3.48 -15.21 -15.71
N GLU A 115 -3.16 -14.82 -16.94
CA GLU A 115 -3.19 -13.40 -17.35
C GLU A 115 -4.60 -12.83 -17.28
N LYS A 116 -5.60 -13.60 -17.69
CA LYS A 116 -7.01 -13.21 -17.58
C LYS A 116 -7.44 -13.11 -16.12
N LEU A 117 -7.09 -14.08 -15.30
CA LEU A 117 -7.39 -14.08 -13.87
C LEU A 117 -6.76 -12.86 -13.18
N ALA A 118 -5.50 -12.56 -13.49
CA ALA A 118 -4.81 -11.37 -12.97
C ALA A 118 -5.54 -10.09 -13.39
N HIS A 119 -6.01 -10.01 -14.61
CA HIS A 119 -6.76 -8.86 -15.10
C HIS A 119 -8.08 -8.67 -14.35
N ASP A 120 -8.84 -9.75 -14.15
CA ASP A 120 -10.12 -9.72 -13.44
C ASP A 120 -9.94 -9.31 -11.98
N ILE A 121 -8.89 -9.80 -11.32
CA ILE A 121 -8.55 -9.44 -9.95
C ILE A 121 -8.11 -7.97 -9.87
N ALA A 122 -7.35 -7.49 -10.83
CA ALA A 122 -6.94 -6.09 -10.89
C ALA A 122 -8.13 -5.14 -11.01
N ILE A 123 -9.13 -5.50 -11.81
CA ILE A 123 -10.38 -4.73 -11.92
C ILE A 123 -11.11 -4.68 -10.58
N LYS A 124 -11.23 -5.82 -9.91
CA LYS A 124 -11.86 -5.90 -8.58
C LYS A 124 -11.12 -5.04 -7.56
N LYS A 125 -9.80 -5.10 -7.57
CA LYS A 125 -8.93 -4.29 -6.72
C LYS A 125 -9.19 -2.80 -6.92
N ASP A 126 -9.22 -2.34 -8.16
CA ASP A 126 -9.46 -0.94 -8.48
C ASP A 126 -10.84 -0.47 -8.02
N GLU A 127 -11.87 -1.28 -8.21
CA GLU A 127 -13.21 -0.99 -7.72
C GLU A 127 -13.21 -0.79 -6.20
N MET A 128 -12.51 -1.65 -5.47
CA MET A 128 -12.43 -1.58 -4.01
C MET A 128 -11.63 -0.36 -3.54
N ILE A 129 -10.51 -0.06 -4.20
CA ILE A 129 -9.71 1.15 -3.91
C ILE A 129 -10.58 2.40 -4.11
N ASN A 130 -11.40 2.43 -5.13
CA ASN A 130 -12.28 3.57 -5.43
C ASN A 130 -13.40 3.77 -4.40
N LEU A 131 -13.66 2.80 -3.54
CA LEU A 131 -14.59 2.93 -2.41
C LEU A 131 -13.95 3.64 -1.21
N LEU A 132 -12.63 3.55 -1.06
CA LEU A 132 -11.93 4.06 0.11
C LEU A 132 -12.10 5.56 0.38
N PRO A 133 -12.10 6.46 -0.63
CA PRO A 133 -12.31 7.89 -0.37
C PRO A 133 -13.56 8.16 0.45
N ARG A 134 -14.66 7.50 0.13
CA ARG A 134 -15.94 7.64 0.84
C ARG A 134 -15.81 7.26 2.33
N TYR A 135 -15.09 6.20 2.62
CA TYR A 135 -14.97 5.67 3.98
C TYR A 135 -13.99 6.47 4.84
N PHE A 136 -13.12 7.27 4.24
CA PHE A 136 -12.24 8.18 4.99
C PHE A 136 -12.84 9.57 5.20
N GLU A 137 -13.99 9.91 4.61
CA GLU A 137 -14.63 11.20 4.77
C GLU A 137 -15.22 11.41 6.17
N LYS A 138 -15.70 10.35 6.79
CA LYS A 138 -16.38 10.40 8.09
C LYS A 138 -15.78 9.40 9.06
N LYS A 139 -15.58 9.84 10.29
CA LYS A 139 -15.01 9.01 11.35
C LYS A 139 -15.83 7.73 11.59
N GLU A 140 -17.16 7.82 11.49
CA GLU A 140 -18.07 6.68 11.69
C GLU A 140 -17.90 5.59 10.61
N MET A 141 -17.33 5.93 9.46
CA MET A 141 -17.12 5.01 8.35
C MET A 141 -15.75 4.32 8.38
N LEU A 142 -14.89 4.66 9.32
CA LEU A 142 -13.55 4.06 9.42
C LEU A 142 -13.58 2.53 9.60
N PRO A 143 -14.53 1.92 10.33
CA PRO A 143 -14.64 0.45 10.36
C PRO A 143 -14.79 -0.18 8.98
N GLU A 144 -15.53 0.48 8.07
CA GLU A 144 -15.66 0.01 6.69
C GLU A 144 -14.34 0.16 5.93
N ALA A 145 -13.58 1.24 6.17
CA ALA A 145 -12.25 1.41 5.60
C ALA A 145 -11.30 0.30 6.06
N ILE A 146 -11.34 -0.09 7.33
CA ILE A 146 -10.55 -1.22 7.86
C ILE A 146 -10.88 -2.50 7.11
N LYS A 147 -12.16 -2.81 6.97
CA LYS A 147 -12.65 -4.02 6.31
C LYS A 147 -12.14 -4.09 4.86
N ILE A 148 -12.35 -3.03 4.09
CA ILE A 148 -11.92 -2.94 2.69
C ILE A 148 -10.39 -3.05 2.58
N THR A 149 -9.66 -2.36 3.44
CA THR A 149 -8.19 -2.38 3.42
C THR A 149 -7.65 -3.79 3.71
N ARG A 150 -8.28 -4.52 4.63
CA ARG A 150 -7.91 -5.91 4.92
C ARG A 150 -8.19 -6.82 3.72
N GLU A 151 -9.33 -6.67 3.08
CA GLU A 151 -9.66 -7.42 1.87
C GLU A 151 -8.66 -7.13 0.75
N LEU A 152 -8.27 -5.87 0.59
CA LEU A 152 -7.25 -5.46 -0.38
C LEU A 152 -5.89 -6.11 -0.13
N ASN A 153 -5.51 -6.29 1.12
CA ASN A 153 -4.26 -7.01 1.46
C ASN A 153 -4.30 -8.46 0.97
N PHE A 154 -5.42 -9.14 1.09
CA PHE A 154 -5.59 -10.50 0.56
C PHE A 154 -5.53 -10.52 -0.97
N ILE A 155 -6.12 -9.51 -1.61
CA ILE A 155 -6.06 -9.37 -3.08
C ILE A 155 -4.61 -9.19 -3.55
N GLU A 156 -3.82 -8.37 -2.88
CA GLU A 156 -2.40 -8.20 -3.23
C GLU A 156 -1.61 -9.49 -3.09
N LYS A 157 -1.88 -10.29 -2.07
CA LYS A 157 -1.25 -11.60 -1.91
C LYS A 157 -1.62 -12.53 -3.06
N MET A 158 -2.87 -12.52 -3.50
CA MET A 158 -3.32 -13.32 -4.63
C MET A 158 -2.65 -12.87 -5.93
N GLU A 159 -2.55 -11.57 -6.15
CA GLU A 159 -1.83 -11.01 -7.30
C GLU A 159 -0.38 -11.49 -7.32
N GLN A 160 0.28 -11.50 -6.15
CA GLN A 160 1.65 -11.97 -6.04
C GLN A 160 1.77 -13.47 -6.37
N HIS A 161 0.85 -14.30 -5.88
CA HIS A 161 0.84 -15.72 -6.18
C HIS A 161 0.66 -15.99 -7.68
N ILE A 162 -0.21 -15.23 -8.35
CA ILE A 162 -0.41 -15.34 -9.79
C ILE A 162 0.85 -14.91 -10.55
N HIS A 163 1.45 -13.81 -10.13
CA HIS A 163 2.70 -13.31 -10.72
C HIS A 163 3.81 -14.36 -10.60
N ASP A 164 3.97 -14.97 -9.44
CA ASP A 164 4.97 -16.00 -9.21
C ASP A 164 4.73 -17.23 -10.13
N ALA A 165 3.47 -17.64 -10.25
CA ALA A 165 3.09 -18.73 -11.14
C ALA A 165 3.40 -18.42 -12.61
N LEU A 166 3.15 -17.16 -13.04
CA LEU A 166 3.48 -16.73 -14.41
C LEU A 166 4.97 -16.74 -14.69
N ILE A 167 5.80 -16.42 -13.71
CA ILE A 167 7.27 -16.48 -13.84
C ILE A 167 7.74 -17.92 -14.01
N GLU A 168 7.11 -18.87 -13.34
CA GLU A 168 7.47 -20.30 -13.41
C GLU A 168 7.09 -20.95 -14.75
N ILE A 169 6.20 -20.35 -15.52
CA ILE A 169 5.84 -20.85 -16.84
C ILE A 169 6.93 -20.47 -17.85
N HIS A 170 7.54 -21.48 -18.47
CA HIS A 170 8.58 -21.33 -19.49
C HIS A 170 8.05 -21.55 -20.90
#